data_e577c6d9cedd287c68b1e6e7032e8411
#
_entry.id   e577c6d9cedd287c68b1e6e7032e8411
#
_cell.length_a   1.000
_cell.length_b   1.000
_cell.length_c   1.000
_cell.angle_alpha   90.00
_cell.angle_beta   90.00
_cell.angle_gamma   90.00
#
_symmetry.space_group_name_H-M   'P 1'
#
loop_
_entity.id
_entity.type
_entity.pdbx_description
1 polymer ?
#
loop_
_entity_poly.entity_id
_entity_poly.type
_entity_poly.pdbx_seq_one_letter_code
_entity_poly.pdbx_strand_id
1 'polypeptide(L)'
;MRSSYSDEDVILLLKDITGLVKPQPAEEREKLIQSGKHYSEMLPVEYVPTDQYIKVYNNALKNFAKPVANAVGILSDKIIENKGKEIVLVSLARAGVPVGILIKRYMKYKYKISVPPVSYTHLTLPTKA
;
A
#
# COMPACT_ATOMS: atom_id res chain seq x y z
N MET A 1 -13.73 -3.94 -7.76
CA MET A 1 -12.86 -4.52 -6.69
C MET A 1 -13.19 -3.82 -5.40
N ARG A 2 -13.48 -4.55 -4.31
CA ARG A 2 -13.67 -3.93 -3.00
C ARG A 2 -12.30 -3.64 -2.39
N SER A 3 -12.01 -2.39 -2.11
CA SER A 3 -10.78 -1.94 -1.45
C SER A 3 -11.13 -1.12 -0.21
N SER A 4 -10.24 -1.10 0.79
CA SER A 4 -10.32 -0.20 1.93
C SER A 4 -9.90 1.24 1.59
N TYR A 5 -9.31 1.44 0.39
CA TYR A 5 -8.96 2.76 -0.13
C TYR A 5 -10.07 3.30 -1.02
N SER A 6 -10.24 4.62 -1.04
CA SER A 6 -11.16 5.27 -1.99
C SER A 6 -10.53 5.33 -3.39
N ASP A 7 -11.38 5.33 -4.42
CA ASP A 7 -10.93 5.47 -5.82
C ASP A 7 -10.27 6.84 -6.07
N GLU A 8 -10.59 7.83 -5.24
CA GLU A 8 -9.91 9.13 -5.26
C GLU A 8 -8.46 9.05 -4.75
N ASP A 9 -8.16 8.11 -3.85
CA ASP A 9 -6.84 8.00 -3.23
C ASP A 9 -5.86 7.18 -4.05
N VAL A 10 -6.34 6.10 -4.70
CA VAL A 10 -5.47 5.22 -5.48
C VAL A 10 -6.24 4.44 -6.55
N ILE A 11 -5.62 4.31 -7.72
CA ILE A 11 -6.07 3.42 -8.79
C ILE A 11 -5.30 2.11 -8.65
N LEU A 12 -6.00 1.03 -8.32
CA LEU A 12 -5.42 -0.30 -8.16
C LEU A 12 -5.45 -1.05 -9.50
N LEU A 13 -4.30 -1.18 -10.14
CA LEU A 13 -4.14 -1.96 -11.37
C LEU A 13 -3.91 -3.44 -11.02
N LEU A 14 -4.88 -4.03 -10.33
CA LEU A 14 -4.85 -5.41 -9.87
C LEU A 14 -6.05 -6.17 -10.44
N LYS A 15 -5.84 -7.45 -10.76
CA LYS A 15 -6.93 -8.34 -11.11
C LYS A 15 -7.72 -8.71 -9.85
N ASP A 16 -9.05 -8.56 -9.91
CA ASP A 16 -9.92 -9.02 -8.83
C ASP A 16 -10.02 -10.55 -8.87
N ILE A 17 -9.57 -11.18 -7.79
CA ILE A 17 -9.64 -12.62 -7.58
C ILE A 17 -10.54 -13.00 -6.41
N THR A 18 -11.43 -12.09 -6.00
CA THR A 18 -12.37 -12.31 -4.91
C THR A 18 -13.21 -13.54 -5.19
N GLY A 19 -13.21 -14.49 -4.29
CA GLY A 19 -13.93 -15.76 -4.42
C GLY A 19 -13.22 -16.85 -5.24
N LEU A 20 -12.12 -16.53 -5.95
CA LEU A 20 -11.34 -17.54 -6.69
C LEU A 20 -10.37 -18.33 -5.78
N VAL A 21 -9.94 -17.72 -4.69
CA VAL A 21 -9.04 -18.35 -3.71
C VAL A 21 -9.72 -18.34 -2.35
N LYS A 22 -9.80 -19.51 -1.71
CA LYS A 22 -10.37 -19.65 -0.37
C LYS A 22 -9.30 -19.32 0.68
N PRO A 23 -9.64 -18.54 1.73
CA PRO A 23 -8.75 -18.32 2.86
C PRO A 23 -8.40 -19.66 3.56
N GLN A 24 -7.14 -19.78 3.96
CA GLN A 24 -6.61 -20.99 4.62
C GLN A 24 -6.03 -20.65 5.99
N PRO A 25 -6.21 -21.56 7.00
CA PRO A 25 -5.57 -21.43 8.30
C PRO A 25 -4.03 -21.41 8.18
N ALA A 26 -3.36 -20.86 9.20
CA ALA A 26 -1.90 -20.76 9.21
C ALA A 26 -1.21 -22.11 9.07
N GLU A 27 -1.72 -23.15 9.76
CA GLU A 27 -1.16 -24.51 9.73
C GLU A 27 -1.22 -25.15 8.33
N GLU A 28 -2.32 -24.97 7.60
CA GLU A 28 -2.44 -25.48 6.23
C GLU A 28 -1.52 -24.73 5.27
N ARG A 29 -1.41 -23.42 5.43
CA ARG A 29 -0.51 -22.60 4.62
C ARG A 29 0.94 -22.99 4.84
N GLU A 30 1.34 -23.25 6.09
CA GLU A 30 2.69 -23.67 6.42
C GLU A 30 3.04 -25.00 5.74
N LYS A 31 2.16 -26.01 5.79
CA LYS A 31 2.35 -27.28 5.09
C LYS A 31 2.51 -27.10 3.57
N LEU A 32 1.72 -26.21 2.98
CA LEU A 32 1.80 -25.92 1.55
C LEU A 32 3.10 -25.19 1.18
N ILE A 33 3.58 -24.27 2.01
CA ILE A 33 4.87 -23.60 1.83
C ILE A 33 6.02 -24.62 1.89
N GLN A 34 6.00 -25.53 2.86
CA GLN A 34 6.99 -26.60 2.98
C GLN A 34 6.96 -27.56 1.79
N SER A 35 5.81 -27.73 1.14
CA SER A 35 5.68 -28.50 -0.09
C SER A 35 6.08 -27.76 -1.37
N GLY A 36 6.55 -26.48 -1.26
CA GLY A 36 7.05 -25.68 -2.38
C GLY A 36 6.03 -24.72 -2.96
N LYS A 37 4.82 -24.59 -2.41
CA LYS A 37 3.85 -23.60 -2.86
C LYS A 37 4.24 -22.21 -2.38
N HIS A 38 4.19 -21.21 -3.28
CA HIS A 38 4.55 -19.85 -2.93
C HIS A 38 3.46 -19.19 -2.07
N TYR A 39 3.85 -18.46 -1.03
CA TYR A 39 2.91 -17.81 -0.09
C TYR A 39 1.96 -16.80 -0.76
N SER A 40 2.36 -16.19 -1.89
CA SER A 40 1.53 -15.24 -2.65
C SER A 40 0.33 -15.89 -3.37
N GLU A 41 0.32 -17.22 -3.47
CA GLU A 41 -0.79 -17.99 -4.08
C GLU A 41 -1.89 -18.36 -3.08
N MET A 42 -1.72 -17.93 -1.84
CA MET A 42 -2.60 -18.29 -0.74
C MET A 42 -3.15 -17.08 -0.01
N LEU A 43 -4.40 -17.16 0.46
CA LEU A 43 -5.00 -16.16 1.32
C LEU A 43 -4.98 -16.64 2.78
N PRO A 44 -4.54 -15.80 3.73
CA PRO A 44 -4.69 -16.10 5.15
C PRO A 44 -6.15 -15.92 5.60
N VAL A 45 -6.55 -16.67 6.61
CA VAL A 45 -7.74 -16.31 7.40
C VAL A 45 -7.36 -15.07 8.23
N GLU A 46 -8.14 -14.01 8.08
CA GLU A 46 -7.95 -12.79 8.88
C GLU A 46 -8.74 -12.91 10.18
N TYR A 47 -8.07 -12.65 11.28
CA TYR A 47 -8.67 -12.67 12.62
C TYR A 47 -9.06 -11.27 13.06
N VAL A 48 -10.10 -11.17 13.87
CA VAL A 48 -10.47 -9.90 14.51
C VAL A 48 -9.35 -9.49 15.47
N PRO A 49 -8.82 -8.26 15.36
CA PRO A 49 -7.76 -7.80 16.25
C PRO A 49 -8.19 -7.81 17.72
N THR A 50 -7.31 -8.22 18.61
CA THR A 50 -7.55 -8.17 20.06
C THR A 50 -7.50 -6.73 20.58
N ASP A 51 -8.12 -6.49 21.74
CA ASP A 51 -8.06 -5.17 22.41
C ASP A 51 -6.63 -4.72 22.69
N GLN A 52 -5.75 -5.66 23.03
CA GLN A 52 -4.34 -5.38 23.24
C GLN A 52 -3.66 -4.92 21.94
N TYR A 53 -3.95 -5.58 20.83
CA TYR A 53 -3.45 -5.16 19.51
C TYR A 53 -3.91 -3.75 19.17
N ILE A 54 -5.19 -3.45 19.38
CA ILE A 54 -5.76 -2.12 19.11
C ILE A 54 -5.12 -1.04 20.01
N LYS A 55 -4.83 -1.34 21.28
CA LYS A 55 -4.08 -0.42 22.16
C LYS A 55 -2.69 -0.13 21.65
N VAL A 56 -1.95 -1.16 21.22
CA VAL A 56 -0.60 -0.99 20.65
C VAL A 56 -0.66 -0.18 19.36
N TYR A 57 -1.61 -0.48 18.47
CA TYR A 57 -1.83 0.28 17.24
C TYR A 57 -2.09 1.76 17.50
N ASN A 58 -3.01 2.08 18.42
CA ASN A 58 -3.34 3.46 18.75
C ASN A 58 -2.16 4.21 19.39
N ASN A 59 -1.37 3.55 20.24
CA ASN A 59 -0.15 4.13 20.79
C ASN A 59 0.90 4.41 19.71
N ALA A 60 1.10 3.48 18.80
CA ALA A 60 2.01 3.67 17.66
C ALA A 60 1.54 4.85 16.79
N LEU A 61 0.25 4.91 16.45
CA LEU A 61 -0.32 6.02 15.69
C LEU A 61 -0.07 7.36 16.38
N LYS A 62 -0.35 7.46 17.68
CA LYS A 62 -0.13 8.68 18.46
C LYS A 62 1.34 9.12 18.45
N ASN A 63 2.26 8.18 18.59
CA ASN A 63 3.69 8.47 18.70
C ASN A 63 4.34 8.78 17.34
N PHE A 64 3.90 8.13 16.27
CA PHE A 64 4.56 8.18 14.97
C PHE A 64 3.83 9.01 13.90
N ALA A 65 2.58 9.44 14.13
CA ALA A 65 1.84 10.22 13.15
C ALA A 65 2.60 11.50 12.73
N LYS A 66 3.12 12.27 13.69
CA LYS A 66 3.84 13.51 13.41
C LYS A 66 5.19 13.27 12.71
N PRO A 67 6.06 12.36 13.18
CA PRO A 67 7.29 12.00 12.45
C PRO A 67 7.02 11.54 11.02
N VAL A 68 6.03 10.68 10.81
CA VAL A 68 5.65 10.20 9.47
C VAL A 68 5.14 11.34 8.59
N ALA A 69 4.26 12.20 9.11
CA ALA A 69 3.75 13.35 8.37
C ALA A 69 4.89 14.31 7.95
N ASN A 70 5.86 14.56 8.82
CA ASN A 70 7.02 15.38 8.50
C ASN A 70 7.87 14.75 7.39
N ALA A 71 8.15 13.44 7.48
CA ALA A 71 8.91 12.72 6.46
C ALA A 71 8.21 12.74 5.10
N VAL A 72 6.90 12.53 5.08
CA VAL A 72 6.07 12.63 3.87
C VAL A 72 6.13 14.05 3.29
N GLY A 73 6.03 15.08 4.12
CA GLY A 73 6.14 16.47 3.70
C GLY A 73 7.48 16.77 3.03
N ILE A 74 8.60 16.44 3.70
CA ILE A 74 9.95 16.64 3.17
C ILE A 74 10.16 15.90 1.85
N LEU A 75 9.71 14.64 1.78
CA LEU A 75 9.83 13.84 0.55
C LEU A 75 9.01 14.45 -0.58
N SER A 76 7.79 14.86 -0.31
CA SER A 76 6.91 15.46 -1.31
C SER A 76 7.48 16.77 -1.85
N ASP A 77 8.05 17.61 -0.98
CA ASP A 77 8.70 18.85 -1.38
C ASP A 77 9.89 18.59 -2.31
N LYS A 78 10.74 17.61 -1.96
CA LYS A 78 11.86 17.19 -2.81
C LYS A 78 11.41 16.61 -4.16
N ILE A 79 10.30 15.87 -4.20
CA ILE A 79 9.76 15.35 -5.46
C ILE A 79 9.34 16.52 -6.36
N ILE A 80 8.61 17.50 -5.83
CA ILE A 80 8.17 18.67 -6.61
C ILE A 80 9.37 19.50 -7.08
N GLU A 81 10.35 19.72 -6.22
CA GLU A 81 11.58 20.45 -6.56
C GLU A 81 12.36 19.80 -7.71
N ASN A 82 12.49 18.48 -7.70
CA ASN A 82 13.31 17.76 -8.67
C ASN A 82 12.55 17.33 -9.94
N LYS A 83 11.24 17.11 -9.86
CA LYS A 83 10.43 16.55 -10.96
C LYS A 83 9.33 17.49 -11.46
N GLY A 84 9.08 18.59 -10.74
CA GLY A 84 8.00 19.51 -11.08
C GLY A 84 6.62 18.98 -10.68
N LYS A 85 5.57 19.54 -11.29
CA LYS A 85 4.17 19.28 -10.93
C LYS A 85 3.48 18.22 -11.80
N GLU A 86 4.05 17.90 -12.96
CA GLU A 86 3.51 16.91 -13.90
C GLU A 86 4.11 15.54 -13.62
N ILE A 87 3.61 14.89 -12.60
CA ILE A 87 4.12 13.60 -12.11
C ILE A 87 2.99 12.59 -11.93
N VAL A 88 3.34 11.31 -11.99
CA VAL A 88 2.48 10.19 -11.60
C VAL A 88 3.13 9.47 -10.43
N LEU A 89 2.38 9.23 -9.36
CA LEU A 89 2.85 8.44 -8.23
C LEU A 89 2.58 6.96 -8.49
N VAL A 90 3.63 6.18 -8.51
CA VAL A 90 3.53 4.73 -8.69
C VAL A 90 3.93 4.04 -7.39
N SER A 91 3.02 3.28 -6.82
CA SER A 91 3.19 2.60 -5.55
C SER A 91 3.23 1.08 -5.73
N LEU A 92 4.23 0.43 -5.15
CA LEU A 92 4.25 -1.01 -5.07
C LEU A 92 3.31 -1.49 -3.96
N ALA A 93 2.33 -2.30 -4.32
CA ALA A 93 1.43 -2.91 -3.35
C ALA A 93 2.21 -3.94 -2.49
N ARG A 94 1.93 -4.05 -1.19
CA ARG A 94 0.89 -3.35 -0.41
C ARG A 94 1.46 -2.17 0.38
N ALA A 95 2.69 -2.27 0.86
CA ALA A 95 3.30 -1.30 1.79
C ALA A 95 3.50 0.10 1.20
N GLY A 96 3.73 0.21 -0.11
CA GLY A 96 3.90 1.50 -0.78
C GLY A 96 2.61 2.30 -0.93
N VAL A 97 1.45 1.65 -0.94
CA VAL A 97 0.16 2.31 -1.20
C VAL A 97 -0.16 3.40 -0.19
N PRO A 98 -0.16 3.16 1.14
CA PRO A 98 -0.45 4.21 2.11
C PRO A 98 0.54 5.39 2.04
N VAL A 99 1.81 5.13 1.74
CA VAL A 99 2.81 6.19 1.56
C VAL A 99 2.49 7.04 0.34
N GLY A 100 2.17 6.43 -0.80
CA GLY A 100 1.76 7.12 -2.01
C GLY A 100 0.52 7.98 -1.81
N ILE A 101 -0.47 7.47 -1.08
CA ILE A 101 -1.69 8.22 -0.73
C ILE A 101 -1.36 9.44 0.13
N LEU A 102 -0.49 9.31 1.14
CA LEU A 102 -0.09 10.42 1.99
C LEU A 102 0.66 11.50 1.19
N ILE A 103 1.57 11.13 0.30
CA ILE A 103 2.28 12.04 -0.60
C ILE A 103 1.26 12.79 -1.49
N LYS A 104 0.34 12.07 -2.14
CA LYS A 104 -0.71 12.68 -2.95
C LYS A 104 -1.54 13.70 -2.17
N ARG A 105 -2.01 13.32 -0.99
CA ARG A 105 -2.83 14.19 -0.14
C ARG A 105 -2.07 15.44 0.30
N TYR A 106 -0.78 15.29 0.65
CA TYR A 106 0.08 16.43 0.97
C TYR A 106 0.28 17.36 -0.23
N MET A 107 0.54 16.81 -1.42
CA MET A 107 0.70 17.62 -2.64
C MET A 107 -0.58 18.35 -3.01
N LYS A 108 -1.75 17.71 -2.87
CA LYS A 108 -3.05 18.37 -3.04
C LYS A 108 -3.24 19.50 -2.05
N TYR A 109 -2.88 19.28 -0.77
CA TYR A 109 -3.02 20.29 0.28
C TYR A 109 -2.09 21.49 0.06
N LYS A 110 -0.79 21.25 -0.10
CA LYS A 110 0.23 22.31 -0.15
C LYS A 110 0.32 22.99 -1.51
N TYR A 111 0.36 22.20 -2.57
CA TYR A 111 0.62 22.69 -3.93
C TYR A 111 -0.61 22.84 -4.80
N LYS A 112 -1.78 22.41 -4.31
CA LYS A 112 -3.07 22.44 -5.05
C LYS A 112 -3.02 21.67 -6.38
N ILE A 113 -2.18 20.64 -6.46
CA ILE A 113 -2.06 19.75 -7.61
C ILE A 113 -2.74 18.40 -7.34
N SER A 114 -3.36 17.85 -8.37
CA SER A 114 -3.91 16.49 -8.33
C SER A 114 -2.97 15.56 -9.06
N VAL A 115 -2.31 14.68 -8.30
CA VAL A 115 -1.38 13.70 -8.84
C VAL A 115 -2.09 12.36 -8.97
N PRO A 116 -2.10 11.71 -10.15
CA PRO A 116 -2.68 10.38 -10.31
C PRO A 116 -1.85 9.35 -9.51
N PRO A 117 -2.45 8.65 -8.54
CA PRO A 117 -1.78 7.59 -7.82
C PRO A 117 -2.14 6.24 -8.42
N VAL A 118 -1.15 5.48 -8.83
CA VAL A 118 -1.32 4.14 -9.39
C VAL A 118 -0.62 3.12 -8.52
N SER A 119 -1.24 1.98 -8.27
CA SER A 119 -0.63 0.87 -7.55
C SER A 119 -0.73 -0.44 -8.30
N TYR A 120 0.34 -1.22 -8.26
CA TYR A 120 0.41 -2.59 -8.81
C TYR A 120 1.45 -3.44 -8.05
N THR A 121 1.48 -4.76 -8.32
CA THR A 121 2.32 -5.71 -7.56
C THR A 121 3.64 -6.07 -8.23
N HIS A 122 3.74 -5.97 -9.55
CA HIS A 122 4.93 -6.39 -10.31
C HIS A 122 5.32 -5.34 -11.34
N LEU A 123 6.57 -4.89 -11.26
CA LEU A 123 7.27 -4.12 -12.29
C LEU A 123 8.08 -5.09 -13.15
N THR A 124 7.64 -5.33 -14.36
CA THR A 124 8.56 -5.81 -15.40
C THR A 124 9.20 -4.59 -16.05
N LEU A 125 10.43 -4.31 -15.70
CA LEU A 125 11.22 -3.37 -16.49
C LEU A 125 11.49 -4.03 -17.84
N PRO A 126 11.34 -3.31 -18.99
CA PRO A 126 11.76 -3.85 -20.26
C PRO A 126 13.27 -4.14 -20.17
N THR A 127 13.62 -5.40 -20.18
CA THR A 127 14.99 -5.82 -20.40
C THR A 127 15.35 -5.38 -21.82
N LYS A 128 16.26 -4.42 -21.95
CA LYS A 128 16.89 -4.17 -23.26
C LYS A 128 17.53 -5.48 -23.70
N ALA A 129 16.99 -6.07 -24.75
CA ALA A 129 17.67 -7.13 -25.49
C ALA A 129 18.93 -6.55 -26.12
#